data_9f6d56e613fab57f9bb3b4a4ba468195
#
_entry.id   9f6d56e613fab57f9bb3b4a4ba468195
#
_cell.length_a   1.000
_cell.length_b   1.000
_cell.length_c   1.000
_cell.angle_alpha   90.00
_cell.angle_beta   90.00
_cell.angle_gamma   90.00
#
_symmetry.space_group_name_H-M   'P 1'
#
loop_
_entity.id
_entity.type
_entity.pdbx_description
1 polymer ?
#
loop_
_entity_poly.entity_id
_entity_poly.type
_entity_poly.pdbx_seq_one_letter_code
_entity_poly.pdbx_strand_id
1 'polypeptide(L)'
;MINLKKNKLFLKDYKSLIQGTKIFDRFDPFKVGKTPYFFKKGKGSYSWDVDNNKYLDFHMSLGSIILGYSNEKINKFAKKQLLKGMTFSLMNDLEISTAKKLIKMIPSAEMVRFGKNGSDVLA
;
A
#
# COMPACT_ATOMS: atom_id res chain seq x y z
N MET A 1 3.15 18.03 -21.97
CA MET A 1 4.16 18.24 -20.88
C MET A 1 3.50 17.88 -19.56
N ILE A 2 4.13 17.06 -18.73
CA ILE A 2 3.56 16.63 -17.43
C ILE A 2 3.59 17.83 -16.47
N ASN A 3 2.43 18.16 -15.88
CA ASN A 3 2.33 19.21 -14.87
C ASN A 3 2.67 18.61 -13.50
N LEU A 4 3.60 19.20 -12.75
CA LEU A 4 4.03 18.75 -11.41
C LEU A 4 4.02 19.89 -10.37
N LYS A 5 3.18 20.92 -10.56
CA LYS A 5 3.14 22.10 -9.67
C LYS A 5 2.80 21.73 -8.23
N LYS A 6 1.74 20.94 -8.00
CA LYS A 6 1.31 20.51 -6.67
C LYS A 6 2.30 19.52 -6.05
N ASN A 7 2.88 18.62 -6.87
CA ASN A 7 3.93 17.72 -6.40
C ASN A 7 5.11 18.48 -5.79
N LYS A 8 5.57 19.57 -6.44
CA LYS A 8 6.66 20.42 -5.94
C LYS A 8 6.29 21.14 -4.63
N LEU A 9 5.06 21.63 -4.53
CA LEU A 9 4.57 22.28 -3.30
C LEU A 9 4.52 21.29 -2.15
N PHE A 10 3.89 20.13 -2.35
CA PHE A 10 3.78 19.08 -1.34
C PHE A 10 5.15 18.54 -0.91
N LEU A 11 6.12 18.48 -1.82
CA LEU A 11 7.48 18.07 -1.46
C LEU A 11 8.15 19.06 -0.51
N LYS A 12 7.92 20.37 -0.68
CA LYS A 12 8.41 21.40 0.25
C LYS A 12 7.84 21.17 1.65
N ASP A 13 6.52 20.99 1.74
CA ASP A 13 5.84 20.75 3.02
C ASP A 13 6.28 19.41 3.64
N TYR A 14 6.40 18.36 2.83
CA TYR A 14 6.88 17.05 3.29
C TYR A 14 8.27 17.15 3.92
N LYS A 15 9.22 17.82 3.28
CA LYS A 15 10.58 17.99 3.79
C LYS A 15 10.64 18.79 5.10
N SER A 16 9.68 19.71 5.33
CA SER A 16 9.63 20.52 6.54
C SER A 16 8.87 19.89 7.70
N LEU A 17 7.88 19.04 7.41
CA LEU A 17 6.92 18.54 8.39
C LEU A 17 7.12 17.05 8.74
N ILE A 18 7.69 16.27 7.84
CA ILE A 18 7.79 14.83 7.99
C ILE A 18 9.26 14.40 7.97
N GLN A 19 9.75 13.91 9.11
CA GLN A 19 11.09 13.36 9.21
C GLN A 19 11.19 12.01 8.49
N GLY A 20 12.10 11.97 7.55
CA GLY A 20 12.83 10.87 6.98
C GLY A 20 12.14 9.55 6.72
N THR A 21 11.76 9.32 5.48
CA THR A 21 12.00 8.01 4.92
C THR A 21 13.16 8.16 3.93
N LYS A 22 14.31 7.59 4.24
CA LYS A 22 15.52 7.55 3.39
C LYS A 22 15.28 6.92 2.00
N ILE A 23 14.05 6.43 1.75
CA ILE A 23 13.60 5.92 0.45
C ILE A 23 13.66 7.03 -0.60
N PHE A 24 13.28 8.26 -0.25
CA PHE A 24 13.33 9.39 -1.17
C PHE A 24 14.75 9.95 -1.38
N ASP A 25 15.65 9.76 -0.41
CA ASP A 25 17.04 10.20 -0.56
C ASP A 25 17.83 9.30 -1.53
N ARG A 26 17.46 8.03 -1.65
CA ARG A 26 18.09 7.08 -2.59
C ARG A 26 17.55 7.19 -4.02
N PHE A 27 16.30 7.57 -4.16
CA PHE A 27 15.66 7.79 -5.44
C PHE A 27 15.17 9.24 -5.47
N ASP A 28 16.03 10.17 -5.93
CA ASP A 28 15.54 11.49 -6.31
C ASP A 28 14.91 11.38 -7.71
N PRO A 29 13.60 11.12 -7.83
CA PRO A 29 12.94 10.97 -9.12
C PRO A 29 12.94 12.30 -9.89
N PHE A 30 13.27 13.43 -9.24
CA PHE A 30 13.45 14.70 -9.92
C PHE A 30 14.81 14.84 -10.58
N LYS A 31 15.83 14.09 -10.19
CA LYS A 31 17.07 13.98 -10.97
C LYS A 31 16.82 13.30 -12.31
N VAL A 32 15.83 12.41 -12.37
CA VAL A 32 15.38 11.75 -13.61
C VAL A 32 14.27 12.54 -14.32
N GLY A 33 13.80 13.63 -13.72
CA GLY A 33 13.13 14.76 -14.37
C GLY A 33 11.63 14.66 -14.62
N LYS A 34 10.91 13.57 -14.37
CA LYS A 34 9.48 13.50 -14.73
C LYS A 34 8.61 12.59 -13.87
N THR A 35 9.09 12.12 -12.72
CA THR A 35 8.36 11.19 -11.86
C THR A 35 7.61 11.95 -10.76
N PRO A 36 6.34 11.65 -10.48
CA PRO A 36 5.61 12.26 -9.36
C PRO A 36 6.08 11.71 -8.02
N TYR A 37 5.98 12.53 -6.97
CA TYR A 37 6.24 12.06 -5.60
C TYR A 37 4.97 11.63 -4.88
N PHE A 38 3.84 12.25 -5.20
CA PHE A 38 2.61 12.09 -4.43
C PHE A 38 1.47 11.61 -5.31
N PHE A 39 1.00 10.41 -5.04
CA PHE A 39 -0.22 9.87 -5.63
C PHE A 39 -1.41 10.14 -4.71
N LYS A 40 -2.58 10.36 -5.29
CA LYS A 40 -3.83 10.62 -4.55
C LYS A 40 -4.89 9.55 -4.76
N LYS A 41 -4.81 8.77 -5.83
CA LYS A 41 -5.74 7.67 -6.09
C LYS A 41 -5.11 6.64 -7.02
N GLY A 42 -5.65 5.42 -6.97
CA GLY A 42 -5.35 4.34 -7.90
C GLY A 42 -6.60 3.55 -8.27
N LYS A 43 -6.62 2.99 -9.48
CA LYS A 43 -7.66 2.05 -9.93
C LYS A 43 -7.07 1.09 -10.96
N GLY A 44 -7.21 -0.21 -10.74
CA GLY A 44 -6.61 -1.23 -11.59
C GLY A 44 -5.09 -1.04 -11.66
N SER A 45 -4.53 -1.03 -12.84
CA SER A 45 -3.08 -0.83 -13.08
C SER A 45 -2.66 0.65 -13.11
N TYR A 46 -3.56 1.58 -12.84
CA TYR A 46 -3.29 3.00 -12.99
C TYR A 46 -3.30 3.75 -11.66
N SER A 47 -2.39 4.70 -11.53
CA SER A 47 -2.34 5.66 -10.44
C SER A 47 -2.43 7.10 -10.96
N TRP A 48 -2.86 8.02 -10.11
CA TRP A 48 -2.96 9.45 -10.41
C TRP A 48 -2.25 10.24 -9.33
N ASP A 49 -1.40 11.15 -9.77
CA ASP A 49 -0.74 12.05 -8.85
C ASP A 49 -1.67 13.20 -8.37
N VAL A 50 -1.15 14.04 -7.49
CA VAL A 50 -1.87 15.20 -6.93
C VAL A 50 -2.15 16.29 -7.98
N ASP A 51 -1.44 16.27 -9.09
CA ASP A 51 -1.64 17.16 -10.25
C ASP A 51 -2.61 16.56 -11.30
N ASN A 52 -3.20 15.38 -11.05
CA ASN A 52 -4.11 14.62 -11.92
C ASN A 52 -3.43 13.96 -13.14
N ASN A 53 -2.13 13.89 -13.22
CA ASN A 53 -1.50 13.10 -14.25
C ASN A 53 -1.77 11.60 -13.98
N LYS A 54 -2.02 10.84 -15.05
CA LYS A 54 -2.29 9.40 -15.00
C LYS A 54 -1.03 8.64 -15.37
N TYR A 55 -0.71 7.61 -14.60
CA TYR A 55 0.44 6.75 -14.81
C TYR A 55 0.02 5.28 -14.84
N LEU A 56 0.67 4.49 -15.67
CA LEU A 56 0.63 3.05 -15.60
C LEU A 56 1.66 2.62 -14.54
N ASP A 57 1.20 1.94 -13.49
CA ASP A 57 2.03 1.58 -12.35
C ASP A 57 2.57 0.15 -12.50
N PHE A 58 3.84 0.07 -12.89
CA PHE A 58 4.57 -1.21 -12.93
C PHE A 58 5.22 -1.58 -11.60
N HIS A 59 5.39 -0.61 -10.70
CA HIS A 59 6.05 -0.83 -9.42
C HIS A 59 5.15 -1.57 -8.42
N MET A 60 3.83 -1.36 -8.52
CA MET A 60 2.77 -2.05 -7.77
C MET A 60 3.03 -2.09 -6.25
N SER A 61 3.58 -0.99 -5.71
CA SER A 61 3.94 -0.88 -4.29
C SER A 61 4.84 -2.04 -3.80
N LEU A 62 5.89 -2.34 -4.58
CA LEU A 62 6.81 -3.48 -4.37
C LEU A 62 6.07 -4.84 -4.38
N GLY A 63 5.02 -4.97 -5.19
CA GLY A 63 4.25 -6.20 -5.36
C GLY A 63 3.09 -6.39 -4.38
N SER A 64 2.87 -5.46 -3.43
CA SER A 64 1.78 -5.61 -2.46
C SER A 64 0.38 -5.47 -3.06
N ILE A 65 0.24 -4.84 -4.23
CA ILE A 65 -1.05 -4.62 -4.92
C ILE A 65 -1.15 -5.38 -6.25
N ILE A 66 -0.75 -6.64 -6.26
CA ILE A 66 -0.79 -7.50 -7.46
C ILE A 66 -2.17 -7.64 -8.10
N LEU A 67 -3.25 -7.43 -7.35
CA LEU A 67 -4.63 -7.45 -7.86
C LEU A 67 -5.08 -6.08 -8.40
N GLY A 68 -4.18 -5.11 -8.42
CA GLY A 68 -4.45 -3.73 -8.81
C GLY A 68 -5.09 -2.89 -7.72
N TYR A 69 -5.02 -1.58 -7.93
CA TYR A 69 -5.62 -0.58 -7.03
C TYR A 69 -7.14 -0.71 -6.98
N SER A 70 -7.69 -0.49 -5.79
CA SER A 70 -9.13 -0.38 -5.57
C SER A 70 -9.92 -1.57 -6.12
N ASN A 71 -9.42 -2.79 -5.92
CA ASN A 71 -10.12 -4.01 -6.33
C ASN A 71 -11.48 -4.08 -5.63
N GLU A 72 -12.55 -4.15 -6.42
CA GLU A 72 -13.92 -4.03 -5.93
C GLU A 72 -14.32 -5.16 -4.97
N LYS A 73 -13.88 -6.40 -5.24
CA LYS A 73 -14.18 -7.55 -4.37
C LYS A 73 -13.53 -7.38 -3.00
N ILE A 74 -12.25 -6.98 -2.98
CA ILE A 74 -11.50 -6.74 -1.74
C ILE A 74 -12.12 -5.57 -0.97
N ASN A 75 -12.38 -4.45 -1.65
CA ASN A 75 -12.96 -3.26 -1.04
C ASN A 75 -14.34 -3.52 -0.44
N LYS A 76 -15.19 -4.30 -1.13
CA LYS A 76 -16.51 -4.68 -0.62
C LYS A 76 -16.38 -5.50 0.67
N PHE A 77 -15.46 -6.45 0.71
CA PHE A 77 -15.22 -7.27 1.90
C PHE A 77 -14.65 -6.45 3.05
N ALA A 78 -13.63 -5.65 2.79
CA ALA A 78 -13.02 -4.76 3.77
C ALA A 78 -14.03 -3.76 4.36
N LYS A 79 -14.86 -3.12 3.50
CA LYS A 79 -15.93 -2.23 3.95
C LYS A 79 -16.92 -2.92 4.88
N LYS A 80 -17.33 -4.15 4.56
CA LYS A 80 -18.22 -4.93 5.42
C LYS A 80 -17.60 -5.21 6.79
N GLN A 81 -16.30 -5.50 6.83
CA GLN A 81 -15.59 -5.75 8.09
C GLN A 81 -15.36 -4.46 8.89
N LEU A 82 -15.07 -3.34 8.23
CA LEU A 82 -14.95 -2.03 8.88
C LEU A 82 -16.17 -1.68 9.72
N LEU A 83 -17.37 -1.97 9.21
CA LEU A 83 -18.64 -1.69 9.92
C LEU A 83 -18.84 -2.59 11.15
N LYS A 84 -18.09 -3.67 11.30
CA LYS A 84 -18.11 -4.56 12.46
C LYS A 84 -17.01 -4.27 13.49
N GLY A 85 -16.05 -3.43 13.11
CA GLY A 85 -14.83 -3.17 13.85
C GLY A 85 -13.61 -3.90 13.28
N MET A 86 -12.43 -3.36 13.54
CA MET A 86 -11.16 -3.88 13.00
C MET A 86 -10.15 -4.28 14.08
N THR A 87 -10.22 -3.65 15.25
CA THR A 87 -9.28 -3.92 16.35
C THR A 87 -10.06 -4.38 17.54
N PHE A 88 -9.76 -5.58 18.00
CA PHE A 88 -10.45 -6.21 19.12
C PHE A 88 -9.45 -6.53 20.25
N SER A 89 -9.92 -6.53 21.48
CA SER A 89 -9.10 -6.92 22.66
C SER A 89 -8.82 -8.42 22.73
N LEU A 90 -9.59 -9.23 22.01
CA LEU A 90 -9.45 -10.68 21.90
C LEU A 90 -9.29 -11.08 20.42
N MET A 91 -8.95 -12.35 20.20
CA MET A 91 -8.77 -12.93 18.87
C MET A 91 -10.04 -12.82 18.02
N ASN A 92 -9.85 -12.65 16.71
CA ASN A 92 -10.93 -12.57 15.74
C ASN A 92 -11.11 -13.89 15.00
N ASP A 93 -12.34 -14.26 14.67
CA ASP A 93 -12.67 -15.45 13.88
C ASP A 93 -12.07 -15.46 12.47
N LEU A 94 -11.82 -14.26 11.90
CA LEU A 94 -11.14 -14.14 10.62
C LEU A 94 -9.68 -14.61 10.66
N GLU A 95 -9.00 -14.49 11.79
CA GLU A 95 -7.63 -15.02 11.95
C GLU A 95 -7.63 -16.54 11.79
N ILE A 96 -8.55 -17.23 12.47
CA ILE A 96 -8.69 -18.69 12.39
C ILE A 96 -9.04 -19.13 10.97
N SER A 97 -10.01 -18.47 10.34
CA SER A 97 -10.46 -18.82 9.00
C SER A 97 -9.38 -18.58 7.94
N THR A 98 -8.57 -17.52 8.12
CA THR A 98 -7.44 -17.20 7.25
C THR A 98 -6.30 -18.19 7.44
N ALA A 99 -5.94 -18.51 8.69
CA ALA A 99 -4.92 -19.51 9.00
C ALA A 99 -5.23 -20.86 8.37
N LYS A 100 -6.47 -21.35 8.51
CA LYS A 100 -6.92 -22.60 7.87
C LYS A 100 -6.75 -22.60 6.35
N LYS A 101 -7.04 -21.46 5.69
CA LYS A 101 -6.85 -21.33 4.25
C LYS A 101 -5.38 -21.34 3.87
N LEU A 102 -4.53 -20.64 4.60
CA LEU A 102 -3.09 -20.60 4.34
C LEU A 102 -2.46 -21.98 4.50
N ILE A 103 -2.75 -22.70 5.58
CA ILE A 103 -2.25 -24.08 5.81
C ILE A 103 -2.71 -25.02 4.68
N LYS A 104 -3.94 -24.89 4.20
CA LYS A 104 -4.43 -25.68 3.06
C LYS A 104 -3.71 -25.34 1.75
N MET A 105 -3.29 -24.11 1.54
CA MET A 105 -2.65 -23.65 0.30
C MET A 105 -1.15 -23.91 0.28
N ILE A 106 -0.51 -24.00 1.43
CA ILE A 106 0.95 -24.12 1.57
C ILE A 106 1.23 -25.49 2.23
N PRO A 107 1.62 -26.54 1.47
CA PRO A 107 1.74 -27.88 1.98
C PRO A 107 2.74 -28.06 3.14
N SER A 108 3.75 -27.19 3.23
CA SER A 108 4.77 -27.18 4.29
C SER A 108 4.35 -26.39 5.54
N ALA A 109 3.21 -25.72 5.53
CA ALA A 109 2.77 -24.91 6.65
C ALA A 109 1.94 -25.73 7.64
N GLU A 110 2.39 -25.81 8.88
CA GLU A 110 1.65 -26.46 9.98
C GLU A 110 0.94 -25.44 10.87
N MET A 111 1.51 -24.26 11.02
CA MET A 111 1.01 -23.17 11.86
C MET A 111 1.14 -21.81 11.16
N VAL A 112 0.33 -20.86 11.58
CA VAL A 112 0.34 -19.48 11.06
C VAL A 112 0.40 -18.49 12.21
N ARG A 113 1.29 -17.51 12.10
CA ARG A 113 1.34 -16.34 12.98
C ARG A 113 1.13 -15.09 12.14
N PHE A 114 0.26 -14.21 12.60
CA PHE A 114 0.03 -12.92 11.95
C PHE A 114 0.84 -11.84 12.65
N GLY A 115 1.49 -10.98 11.87
CA GLY A 115 2.17 -9.77 12.32
C GLY A 115 1.71 -8.57 11.52
N LYS A 116 1.90 -7.38 12.06
CA LYS A 116 1.49 -6.14 11.42
C LYS A 116 2.38 -5.77 10.23
N ASN A 117 3.64 -6.13 10.29
CA ASN A 117 4.65 -5.82 9.29
C ASN A 117 5.75 -6.90 9.24
N GLY A 118 6.65 -6.80 8.27
CA GLY A 118 7.75 -7.75 8.11
C GLY A 118 8.67 -7.87 9.32
N SER A 119 8.96 -6.76 10.01
CA SER A 119 9.80 -6.78 11.20
C SER A 119 9.16 -7.56 12.35
N ASP A 120 7.85 -7.46 12.53
CA ASP A 120 7.13 -8.19 13.58
C ASP A 120 7.14 -9.71 13.37
N VAL A 121 7.24 -10.17 12.13
CA VAL A 121 7.21 -11.61 11.80
C VAL A 121 8.59 -12.22 11.63
N LEU A 122 9.63 -11.41 11.48
CA LEU A 122 11.03 -11.84 11.35
C LEU A 122 11.81 -11.79 12.68
N ALA A 123 11.26 -11.14 13.70
CA ALA A 123 11.80 -11.10 15.05
C ALA A 123 11.42 -12.35 15.85
#